data_e25aab1d20b9f8bf0f5b171313a37673
#
_entry.id   e25aab1d20b9f8bf0f5b171313a37673
#
_cell.length_a   1.000
_cell.length_b   1.000
_cell.length_c   1.000
_cell.angle_alpha   90.00
_cell.angle_beta   90.00
_cell.angle_gamma   90.00
#
_symmetry.space_group_name_H-M   'P 1'
#
loop_
_entity.id
_entity.type
_entity.pdbx_description
1 polymer ?
#
loop_
_entity_poly.entity_id
_entity_poly.type
_entity_poly.pdbx_seq_one_letter_code
_entity_poly.pdbx_strand_id
1 'polypeptide(L)'
;MSEVDKILYKLGYYDSDPHKKTEVQGYIDEAVEFMLDCGVKREKLTSQRAYAIKSIWADARDKGEVDDVIKKDGMVVALISQLRR
;
A
#
# COMPACT_ATOMS: atom_id res chain seq x y z
N MET A 1 -13.12 -11.43 2.37
CA MET A 1 -12.38 -10.79 1.27
C MET A 1 -10.95 -10.53 1.70
N SER A 2 -9.98 -10.91 0.88
CA SER A 2 -8.58 -10.72 1.21
C SER A 2 -8.18 -9.24 1.09
N GLU A 3 -7.03 -8.89 1.64
CA GLU A 3 -6.51 -7.53 1.58
C GLU A 3 -6.32 -7.05 0.13
N VAL A 4 -5.75 -7.92 -0.73
CA VAL A 4 -5.55 -7.58 -2.13
C VAL A 4 -6.87 -7.36 -2.84
N ASP A 5 -7.89 -8.15 -2.53
CA ASP A 5 -9.22 -7.97 -3.12
C ASP A 5 -9.86 -6.65 -2.70
N LYS A 6 -9.71 -6.27 -1.44
CA LYS A 6 -10.21 -4.98 -0.95
C LYS A 6 -9.55 -3.80 -1.66
N ILE A 7 -8.25 -3.88 -1.87
CA ILE A 7 -7.50 -2.82 -2.54
C ILE A 7 -7.89 -2.77 -4.02
N LEU A 8 -8.03 -3.93 -4.67
CA LEU A 8 -8.51 -3.98 -6.05
C LEU A 8 -9.87 -3.30 -6.20
N TYR A 9 -10.78 -3.59 -5.28
CA TYR A 9 -12.11 -2.99 -5.28
C TYR A 9 -12.01 -1.46 -5.14
N LYS A 10 -11.17 -0.99 -4.24
CA LYS A 10 -10.94 0.45 -4.05
C LYS A 10 -10.40 1.13 -5.31
N LEU A 11 -9.57 0.42 -6.08
CA LEU A 11 -8.99 0.95 -7.31
C LEU A 11 -9.97 0.91 -8.49
N GLY A 12 -11.15 0.30 -8.30
CA GLY A 12 -12.16 0.20 -9.34
C GLY A 12 -12.11 -1.08 -10.16
N TYR A 13 -11.34 -2.07 -9.76
CA TYR A 13 -11.22 -3.35 -10.47
C TYR A 13 -12.13 -4.37 -9.83
N TYR A 14 -13.40 -4.34 -10.18
CA TYR A 14 -14.42 -5.19 -9.55
C TYR A 14 -14.37 -6.63 -10.05
N ASP A 15 -14.02 -6.84 -11.31
CA ASP A 15 -13.93 -8.15 -11.95
C ASP A 15 -12.52 -8.36 -12.51
N SER A 16 -11.51 -8.17 -11.66
CA SER A 16 -10.12 -8.25 -12.10
C SER A 16 -9.70 -9.69 -12.41
N ASP A 17 -8.88 -9.85 -13.43
CA ASP A 17 -8.29 -11.13 -13.77
C ASP A 17 -7.13 -11.48 -12.83
N PRO A 18 -6.62 -12.73 -12.88
CA PRO A 18 -5.49 -13.15 -12.03
C PRO A 18 -4.22 -12.33 -12.25
N HIS A 19 -3.99 -11.81 -13.44
CA HIS A 19 -2.82 -10.98 -13.72
C HIS A 19 -2.88 -9.67 -12.96
N LYS A 20 -4.04 -9.03 -12.93
CA LYS A 20 -4.21 -7.78 -12.20
C LYS A 20 -4.07 -8.01 -10.71
N LYS A 21 -4.61 -9.10 -10.20
CA LYS A 21 -4.48 -9.46 -8.79
C LYS A 21 -3.01 -9.65 -8.40
N THR A 22 -2.24 -10.36 -9.22
CA THR A 22 -0.80 -10.57 -9.01
C THR A 22 -0.05 -9.25 -9.04
N GLU A 23 -0.38 -8.39 -9.98
CA GLU A 23 0.25 -7.07 -10.11
C GLU A 23 0.03 -6.22 -8.86
N VAL A 24 -1.21 -6.14 -8.38
CA VAL A 24 -1.54 -5.36 -7.19
C VAL A 24 -0.93 -5.97 -5.94
N GLN A 25 -0.88 -7.31 -5.86
CA GLN A 25 -0.18 -7.96 -4.76
C GLN A 25 1.30 -7.57 -4.72
N GLY A 26 1.94 -7.45 -5.88
CA GLY A 26 3.31 -6.95 -5.99
C GLY A 26 3.46 -5.53 -5.44
N TYR A 27 2.51 -4.65 -5.71
CA TYR A 27 2.51 -3.29 -5.17
C TYR A 27 2.39 -3.28 -3.65
N ILE A 28 1.53 -4.15 -3.11
CA ILE A 28 1.38 -4.30 -1.66
C ILE A 28 2.70 -4.78 -1.04
N ASP A 29 3.35 -5.75 -1.67
CA ASP A 29 4.63 -6.28 -1.19
C ASP A 29 5.71 -5.20 -1.18
N GLU A 30 5.74 -4.33 -2.20
CA GLU A 30 6.66 -3.19 -2.24
C GLU A 30 6.40 -2.25 -1.06
N ALA A 31 5.13 -1.97 -0.76
CA ALA A 31 4.77 -1.11 0.36
C ALA A 31 5.21 -1.71 1.70
N VAL A 32 5.06 -3.04 1.84
CA VAL A 32 5.51 -3.75 3.04
C VAL A 32 7.01 -3.62 3.20
N GLU A 33 7.79 -3.85 2.14
CA GLU A 33 9.23 -3.68 2.18
C GLU A 33 9.63 -2.26 2.55
N PHE A 34 8.96 -1.28 1.97
CA PHE A 34 9.23 0.12 2.28
C PHE A 34 8.97 0.41 3.76
N MET A 35 7.86 -0.09 4.31
CA MET A 35 7.55 0.10 5.73
C MET A 35 8.59 -0.55 6.63
N LEU A 36 9.03 -1.76 6.30
CA LEU A 36 10.06 -2.46 7.07
C LEU A 36 11.39 -1.69 7.03
N ASP A 37 11.76 -1.18 5.87
CA ASP A 37 12.98 -0.37 5.71
C ASP A 37 12.91 0.91 6.53
N CYS A 38 11.71 1.46 6.71
CA CYS A 38 11.50 2.66 7.53
C CYS A 38 11.43 2.37 9.03
N GLY A 39 11.57 1.11 9.44
CA GLY A 39 11.60 0.73 10.86
C GLY A 39 10.25 0.34 11.44
N VAL A 40 9.24 0.10 10.62
CA VAL A 40 7.95 -0.40 11.08
C VAL A 40 8.09 -1.86 11.48
N LYS A 41 7.55 -2.24 12.65
CA LYS A 41 7.61 -3.62 13.13
C LYS A 41 6.63 -4.51 12.36
N ARG A 42 7.02 -5.78 12.15
CA ARG A 42 6.20 -6.73 11.39
C ARG A 42 4.78 -6.87 11.94
N GLU A 43 4.63 -6.86 13.26
CA GLU A 43 3.33 -7.02 13.90
C GLU A 43 2.37 -5.87 13.61
N LYS A 44 2.88 -4.74 13.14
CA LYS A 44 2.06 -3.57 12.79
C LYS A 44 1.65 -3.53 11.31
N LEU A 45 2.16 -4.45 10.50
CA LEU A 45 1.89 -4.47 9.07
C LEU A 45 0.44 -4.84 8.72
N THR A 46 -0.32 -5.38 9.66
CA THR A 46 -1.73 -5.72 9.48
C THR A 46 -2.68 -4.71 10.09
N SER A 47 -2.16 -3.61 10.62
CA SER A 47 -2.98 -2.56 11.22
C SER A 47 -3.72 -1.75 10.16
N GLN A 48 -4.72 -0.96 10.60
CA GLN A 48 -5.47 -0.07 9.70
C GLN A 48 -4.57 0.98 9.05
N ARG A 49 -3.60 1.50 9.80
CA ARG A 49 -2.65 2.48 9.24
C ARG A 49 -1.77 1.85 8.17
N ALA A 50 -1.30 0.62 8.39
CA ALA A 50 -0.55 -0.10 7.37
C ALA A 50 -1.39 -0.38 6.13
N TYR A 51 -2.65 -0.75 6.31
CA TYR A 51 -3.58 -0.94 5.21
C TYR A 51 -3.73 0.35 4.39
N ALA A 52 -3.86 1.49 5.08
CA ALA A 52 -3.97 2.78 4.39
C ALA A 52 -2.72 3.07 3.55
N ILE A 53 -1.54 2.79 4.08
CA ILE A 53 -0.28 2.96 3.36
C ILE A 53 -0.24 2.05 2.12
N LYS A 54 -0.62 0.79 2.28
CA LYS A 54 -0.65 -0.17 1.16
C LYS A 54 -1.62 0.28 0.07
N SER A 55 -2.79 0.81 0.47
CA SER A 55 -3.79 1.30 -0.49
C SER A 55 -3.29 2.51 -1.26
N ILE A 56 -2.67 3.47 -0.58
CA ILE A 56 -2.11 4.67 -1.21
C ILE A 56 -0.97 4.28 -2.17
N TRP A 57 -0.11 3.37 -1.72
CA TRP A 57 1.01 2.89 -2.54
C TRP A 57 0.52 2.19 -3.80
N ALA A 58 -0.44 1.28 -3.66
CA ALA A 58 -0.99 0.55 -4.79
C ALA A 58 -1.67 1.48 -5.79
N ASP A 59 -2.43 2.46 -5.31
CA ASP A 59 -3.07 3.46 -6.16
C ASP A 59 -2.04 4.27 -6.94
N ALA A 60 -0.99 4.72 -6.26
CA ALA A 60 0.07 5.48 -6.89
C ALA A 60 0.83 4.65 -7.93
N ARG A 61 1.12 3.39 -7.63
CA ARG A 61 1.80 2.50 -8.57
C ARG A 61 0.94 2.22 -9.80
N ASP A 62 -0.35 2.02 -9.59
CA ASP A 62 -1.28 1.77 -10.69
C ASP A 62 -1.34 2.97 -11.64
N LYS A 63 -1.19 4.17 -11.10
CA LYS A 63 -1.18 5.42 -11.89
C LYS A 63 0.21 5.87 -12.33
N GLY A 64 1.26 5.20 -11.87
CA GLY A 64 2.64 5.57 -12.18
C GLY A 64 3.13 6.81 -11.44
N GLU A 65 2.58 7.08 -10.24
CA GLU A 65 2.84 8.31 -9.48
C GLU A 65 3.50 8.08 -8.12
N VAL A 66 4.22 6.97 -7.93
CA VAL A 66 4.79 6.62 -6.62
C VAL A 66 5.69 7.71 -6.05
N ASP A 67 6.57 8.24 -6.87
CA ASP A 67 7.52 9.25 -6.40
C ASP A 67 6.80 10.51 -5.91
N ASP A 68 5.73 10.92 -6.60
CA ASP A 68 4.95 12.08 -6.22
C ASP A 68 4.24 11.87 -4.89
N VAL A 69 3.69 10.69 -4.66
CA VAL A 69 2.98 10.37 -3.42
C VAL A 69 3.93 10.42 -2.22
N ILE A 70 5.12 9.83 -2.36
CA ILE A 70 6.09 9.78 -1.27
C ILE A 70 6.65 11.17 -0.98
N LYS A 71 6.89 11.97 -2.00
CA LYS A 71 7.56 13.27 -1.84
C LYS A 71 6.60 14.41 -1.53
N LYS A 72 5.38 14.39 -2.07
CA LYS A 72 4.47 15.55 -2.02
C LYS A 72 3.37 15.45 -1.00
N ASP A 73 2.88 14.24 -0.73
CA ASP A 73 1.66 14.10 0.05
C ASP A 73 1.88 14.13 1.56
N GLY A 74 3.05 13.79 2.03
CA GLY A 74 3.32 13.75 3.47
C GLY A 74 2.46 12.76 4.26
N MET A 75 1.34 12.29 3.70
CA MET A 75 0.43 11.38 4.39
C MET A 75 1.09 10.03 4.65
N VAL A 76 1.77 9.47 3.67
CA VAL A 76 2.48 8.20 3.84
C VAL A 76 3.56 8.34 4.90
N VAL A 77 4.32 9.42 4.86
CA VAL A 77 5.37 9.70 5.86
C VAL A 77 4.78 9.83 7.25
N ALA A 78 3.66 10.57 7.38
CA ALA A 78 2.99 10.74 8.66
C ALA A 78 2.47 9.41 9.22
N LEU A 79 1.86 8.58 8.37
CA LEU A 79 1.36 7.26 8.77
C LEU A 79 2.48 6.34 9.21
N ILE A 80 3.60 6.33 8.47
CA ILE A 80 4.76 5.54 8.84
C ILE A 80 5.33 6.00 10.17
N SER A 81 5.42 7.31 10.38
CA SER A 81 5.90 7.87 11.64
C SER A 81 5.05 7.40 12.83
N GLN A 82 3.72 7.34 12.64
CA GLN A 82 2.82 6.82 13.68
C GLN A 82 3.01 5.33 13.92
N LEU A 83 3.24 4.55 12.87
CA LEU A 83 3.45 3.11 12.99
C LEU A 83 4.77 2.76 13.67
N ARG A 84 5.76 3.61 13.57
CA ARG A 84 7.09 3.38 14.17
C ARG A 84 7.09 3.56 15.68
N ARG A 85 6.07 4.17 16.22
CA ARG A 85 5.91 4.34 17.67
C ARG A 85 5.35 3.05 18.31
#